data_a329f26566d73c03dd9daf5e332a4a9b
#
_entry.id   a329f26566d73c03dd9daf5e332a4a9b
#
_cell.length_a   1.000
_cell.length_b   1.000
_cell.length_c   1.000
_cell.angle_alpha   90.00
_cell.angle_beta   90.00
_cell.angle_gamma   90.00
#
_symmetry.space_group_name_H-M   'P 1'
#
loop_
_entity.id
_entity.type
_entity.pdbx_description
1 polymer ?
#
loop_
_entity_poly.entity_id
_entity_poly.type
_entity_poly.pdbx_seq_one_letter_code
_entity_poly.pdbx_strand_id
1 'polypeptide(L)'
;MACQRKHEQLIVLATVVLASCVSVFAQTSAVKLGSAHAGNALTELRDKHRALLVVFRSRVLDATGGERAIIEDVLKADPEPKGRFRWVHNQLAQKLDKYMRQHGSLIPAEGLADADCVIYFNLVEFRRILDAVYPYGELFVIVKGRPEELKPPRVVWRANKVRFAGDAMGDLIKELKLIRGEG
;
A
#
# COMPACT_ATOMS: atom_id res chain seq x y z
N MET A 1 45.70 43.58 29.15
CA MET A 1 45.15 43.58 27.77
C MET A 1 45.28 42.27 26.99
N ALA A 2 45.79 41.20 27.57
CA ALA A 2 46.01 39.91 26.84
C ALA A 2 44.85 38.88 27.00
N CYS A 3 43.90 39.11 27.89
CA CYS A 3 42.83 38.16 28.20
C CYS A 3 41.59 38.30 27.28
N GLN A 4 41.40 39.48 26.69
CA GLN A 4 40.23 39.77 25.87
C GLN A 4 40.31 39.19 24.45
N ARG A 5 41.48 39.05 23.88
CA ARG A 5 41.69 38.48 22.54
C ARG A 5 41.43 36.97 22.42
N LYS A 6 41.55 36.24 23.52
CA LYS A 6 41.32 34.79 23.50
C LYS A 6 39.81 34.43 23.43
N HIS A 7 38.93 35.30 23.96
CA HIS A 7 37.48 35.07 23.93
C HIS A 7 36.87 35.30 22.55
N GLU A 8 37.37 36.29 21.81
CA GLU A 8 36.86 36.57 20.47
C GLU A 8 37.24 35.47 19.45
N GLN A 9 38.42 34.86 19.57
CA GLN A 9 38.81 33.74 18.70
C GLN A 9 38.03 32.45 18.98
N LEU A 10 37.62 32.24 20.22
CA LEU A 10 36.81 31.07 20.59
C LEU A 10 35.37 31.17 20.09
N ILE A 11 34.80 32.37 20.05
CA ILE A 11 33.44 32.59 19.52
C ILE A 11 33.40 32.44 18.01
N VAL A 12 34.42 32.87 17.27
CA VAL A 12 34.48 32.72 15.80
C VAL A 12 34.66 31.24 15.40
N LEU A 13 35.42 30.45 16.17
CA LEU A 13 35.58 29.03 15.89
C LEU A 13 34.29 28.23 16.15
N ALA A 14 33.53 28.60 17.20
CA ALA A 14 32.26 27.95 17.54
C ALA A 14 31.15 28.22 16.47
N THR A 15 31.14 29.42 15.89
CA THR A 15 30.16 29.77 14.85
C THR A 15 30.44 29.08 13.50
N VAL A 16 31.69 28.84 13.14
CA VAL A 16 32.05 28.14 11.90
C VAL A 16 31.72 26.64 11.96
N VAL A 17 31.87 26.01 13.12
CA VAL A 17 31.52 24.60 13.33
C VAL A 17 30.01 24.35 13.30
N LEU A 18 29.22 25.29 13.82
CA LEU A 18 27.74 25.18 13.78
C LEU A 18 27.15 25.40 12.37
N ALA A 19 27.79 26.21 11.55
CA ALA A 19 27.35 26.44 10.17
C ALA A 19 27.62 25.23 9.24
N SER A 20 28.59 24.38 9.58
CA SER A 20 28.92 23.18 8.76
C SER A 20 28.03 21.97 9.06
N CYS A 21 27.34 21.93 10.21
CA CYS A 21 26.46 20.80 10.57
C CYS A 21 25.03 20.93 10.02
N VAL A 22 24.62 22.09 9.53
CA VAL A 22 23.24 22.30 9.04
C VAL A 22 23.07 21.90 7.57
N SER A 23 24.18 21.73 6.81
CA SER A 23 24.10 21.44 5.38
C SER A 23 24.02 19.95 5.00
N VAL A 24 24.05 19.03 5.97
CA VAL A 24 24.03 17.58 5.68
C VAL A 24 22.62 16.96 5.85
N PHE A 25 21.65 17.68 6.38
CA PHE A 25 20.28 17.16 6.60
C PHE A 25 19.26 17.50 5.52
N ALA A 26 19.66 18.08 4.40
CA ALA A 26 18.75 18.50 3.33
C ALA A 26 18.87 17.70 2.03
N GLN A 27 19.31 16.44 2.10
CA GLN A 27 19.24 15.52 0.96
C GLN A 27 18.66 14.15 1.37
N THR A 28 17.53 14.14 2.10
CA THR A 28 16.59 13.05 1.94
C THR A 28 15.94 13.26 0.58
N SER A 29 16.58 12.67 -0.42
CA SER A 29 15.95 12.45 -1.73
C SER A 29 14.64 11.75 -1.44
N ALA A 30 13.54 12.49 -1.45
CA ALA A 30 12.22 11.93 -1.65
C ALA A 30 12.33 11.16 -2.96
N VAL A 31 12.56 9.86 -2.87
CA VAL A 31 12.36 8.94 -3.97
C VAL A 31 10.90 9.11 -4.32
N LYS A 32 10.66 10.01 -5.28
CA LYS A 32 9.41 10.12 -6.00
C LYS A 32 9.30 8.78 -6.74
N LEU A 33 8.80 7.75 -6.03
CA LEU A 33 8.39 6.50 -6.67
C LEU A 33 7.31 6.92 -7.67
N GLY A 34 7.75 7.03 -8.91
CA GLY A 34 7.00 7.67 -9.97
C GLY A 34 5.69 6.91 -10.22
N SER A 35 4.60 7.64 -10.18
CA SER A 35 3.28 7.24 -10.65
C SER A 35 3.26 6.75 -12.12
N ALA A 36 4.35 6.89 -12.86
CA ALA A 36 4.48 6.44 -14.24
C ALA A 36 4.55 4.91 -14.41
N HIS A 37 5.00 4.15 -13.39
CA HIS A 37 5.03 2.68 -13.45
C HIS A 37 3.69 2.05 -13.06
N ALA A 38 2.86 2.74 -12.28
CA ALA A 38 1.58 2.22 -11.83
C ALA A 38 0.57 2.05 -12.99
N GLY A 39 0.59 2.94 -13.97
CA GLY A 39 -0.36 2.92 -15.10
C GLY A 39 -0.23 1.67 -15.98
N ASN A 40 0.99 1.26 -16.30
CA ASN A 40 1.21 0.10 -17.17
C ASN A 40 1.00 -1.25 -16.44
N ALA A 41 1.35 -1.33 -15.16
CA ALA A 41 1.19 -2.54 -14.39
C ALA A 41 -0.29 -2.86 -14.09
N LEU A 42 -1.12 -1.84 -13.86
CA LEU A 42 -2.54 -2.02 -13.59
C LEU A 42 -3.32 -2.53 -14.81
N THR A 43 -2.86 -2.25 -16.03
CA THR A 43 -3.51 -2.75 -17.27
C THR A 43 -3.54 -4.28 -17.34
N GLU A 44 -2.67 -4.97 -16.60
CA GLU A 44 -2.69 -6.42 -16.49
C GLU A 44 -3.96 -6.97 -15.84
N LEU A 45 -4.67 -6.15 -15.06
CA LEU A 45 -5.95 -6.53 -14.48
C LEU A 45 -7.09 -6.58 -15.50
N ARG A 46 -6.88 -6.07 -16.71
CA ARG A 46 -7.92 -6.10 -17.76
C ARG A 46 -8.41 -7.50 -18.06
N ASP A 47 -7.47 -8.46 -18.13
CA ASP A 47 -7.74 -9.85 -18.49
C ASP A 47 -7.84 -10.78 -17.26
N LYS A 48 -7.92 -10.22 -16.05
CA LYS A 48 -8.08 -10.99 -14.82
C LYS A 48 -9.55 -11.03 -14.42
N HIS A 49 -10.07 -12.21 -14.20
CA HIS A 49 -11.49 -12.41 -13.95
C HIS A 49 -11.81 -12.81 -12.51
N ARG A 50 -10.86 -13.41 -11.78
CA ARG A 50 -11.08 -13.93 -10.44
C ARG A 50 -10.23 -13.19 -9.42
N ALA A 51 -10.88 -12.52 -8.46
CA ALA A 51 -10.22 -11.77 -7.41
C ALA A 51 -10.50 -12.35 -6.03
N LEU A 52 -9.46 -12.58 -5.24
CA LEU A 52 -9.57 -12.93 -3.84
C LEU A 52 -9.35 -11.67 -2.99
N LEU A 53 -10.27 -11.36 -2.10
CA LEU A 53 -10.09 -10.32 -1.11
C LEU A 53 -9.49 -10.90 0.18
N VAL A 54 -8.37 -10.36 0.62
CA VAL A 54 -7.66 -10.77 1.84
C VAL A 54 -7.47 -9.56 2.76
N VAL A 55 -7.78 -9.73 4.05
CA VAL A 55 -7.62 -8.66 5.05
C VAL A 55 -6.89 -9.22 6.26
N PHE A 56 -5.69 -8.73 6.50
CA PHE A 56 -4.94 -9.02 7.72
C PHE A 56 -3.91 -7.91 8.01
N ARG A 57 -3.19 -8.03 9.11
CA ARG A 57 -2.09 -7.12 9.44
C ARG A 57 -0.77 -7.83 9.16
N SER A 58 -0.04 -7.36 8.16
CA SER A 58 1.32 -7.83 7.91
C SER A 58 2.30 -7.18 8.89
N ARG A 59 3.14 -8.01 9.51
CA ARG A 59 4.24 -7.54 10.36
C ARG A 59 5.42 -7.03 9.53
N VAL A 60 5.49 -7.44 8.27
CA VAL A 60 6.60 -7.13 7.37
C VAL A 60 6.58 -5.66 6.94
N LEU A 61 5.40 -5.05 6.85
CA LEU A 61 5.27 -3.64 6.43
C LEU A 61 5.77 -2.65 7.49
N ASP A 62 5.74 -3.05 8.77
CA ASP A 62 6.32 -2.25 9.86
C ASP A 62 7.87 -2.31 9.85
N ALA A 63 8.48 -3.21 9.09
CA ALA A 63 9.91 -3.55 9.12
C ALA A 63 10.57 -3.44 7.75
N THR A 64 10.40 -2.35 7.00
CA THR A 64 11.10 -2.10 5.71
C THR A 64 11.07 -3.28 4.71
N GLY A 65 10.14 -4.21 4.86
CA GLY A 65 9.98 -5.36 3.99
C GLY A 65 9.57 -4.94 2.59
N GLY A 66 10.37 -5.34 1.60
CA GLY A 66 10.10 -5.07 0.19
C GLY A 66 8.84 -5.80 -0.33
N GLU A 67 8.45 -5.50 -1.55
CA GLU A 67 7.30 -6.09 -2.24
C GLU A 67 7.24 -7.62 -2.14
N ARG A 68 8.38 -8.29 -2.25
CA ARG A 68 8.48 -9.75 -2.14
C ARG A 68 7.99 -10.28 -0.80
N ALA A 69 8.32 -9.61 0.29
CA ALA A 69 7.91 -10.03 1.62
C ALA A 69 6.39 -9.85 1.83
N ILE A 70 5.81 -8.80 1.26
CA ILE A 70 4.35 -8.58 1.24
C ILE A 70 3.67 -9.74 0.50
N ILE A 71 4.18 -10.10 -0.67
CA ILE A 71 3.63 -11.18 -1.49
C ILE A 71 3.70 -12.52 -0.74
N GLU A 72 4.85 -12.84 -0.13
CA GLU A 72 5.03 -14.07 0.65
C GLU A 72 4.06 -14.14 1.84
N ASP A 73 3.85 -13.04 2.55
CA ASP A 73 2.89 -12.96 3.65
C ASP A 73 1.45 -13.19 3.18
N VAL A 74 1.06 -12.56 2.07
CA VAL A 74 -0.29 -12.69 1.51
C VAL A 74 -0.56 -14.09 1.02
N LEU A 75 0.41 -14.73 0.38
CA LEU A 75 0.27 -16.10 -0.12
C LEU A 75 0.19 -17.16 0.99
N LYS A 76 0.63 -16.82 2.21
CA LYS A 76 0.52 -17.69 3.41
C LYS A 76 -0.67 -17.34 4.29
N ALA A 77 -1.36 -16.23 4.00
CA ALA A 77 -2.46 -15.77 4.83
C ALA A 77 -3.67 -16.71 4.76
N ASP A 78 -4.32 -16.89 5.89
CA ASP A 78 -5.64 -17.54 5.95
C ASP A 78 -6.65 -16.65 5.22
N PRO A 79 -7.31 -17.11 4.15
CA PRO A 79 -8.29 -16.33 3.43
C PRO A 79 -9.55 -16.03 4.27
N GLU A 80 -9.80 -16.82 5.34
CA GLU A 80 -10.93 -16.57 6.22
C GLU A 80 -10.58 -15.64 7.39
N PRO A 81 -10.95 -14.36 7.33
CA PRO A 81 -10.63 -13.42 8.38
C PRO A 81 -11.44 -13.70 9.65
N LYS A 82 -10.79 -13.59 10.83
CA LYS A 82 -11.41 -13.79 12.15
C LYS A 82 -11.59 -12.45 12.90
N GLY A 83 -12.58 -12.40 13.78
CA GLY A 83 -12.77 -11.26 14.67
C GLY A 83 -12.94 -9.90 13.93
N ARG A 84 -12.15 -8.91 14.31
CA ARG A 84 -12.22 -7.54 13.73
C ARG A 84 -11.86 -7.50 12.24
N PHE A 85 -11.01 -8.40 11.77
CA PHE A 85 -10.65 -8.50 10.36
C PHE A 85 -11.86 -8.92 9.51
N ARG A 86 -12.74 -9.80 10.02
CA ARG A 86 -13.98 -10.20 9.35
C ARG A 86 -14.89 -8.98 9.09
N TRP A 87 -15.01 -8.08 10.05
CA TRP A 87 -15.81 -6.87 9.87
C TRP A 87 -15.24 -5.98 8.76
N VAL A 88 -13.91 -5.75 8.75
CA VAL A 88 -13.24 -4.99 7.69
C VAL A 88 -13.40 -5.67 6.33
N HIS A 89 -13.19 -6.98 6.28
CA HIS A 89 -13.39 -7.78 5.07
C HIS A 89 -14.80 -7.61 4.52
N ASN A 90 -15.84 -7.74 5.35
CA ASN A 90 -17.21 -7.60 4.92
C ASN A 90 -17.53 -6.21 4.36
N GLN A 91 -16.97 -5.15 4.94
CA GLN A 91 -17.13 -3.79 4.41
C GLN A 91 -16.50 -3.63 3.01
N LEU A 92 -15.32 -4.18 2.81
CA LEU A 92 -14.62 -4.13 1.53
C LEU A 92 -15.30 -5.03 0.50
N ALA A 93 -15.69 -6.24 0.91
CA ALA A 93 -16.41 -7.20 0.09
C ALA A 93 -17.72 -6.60 -0.45
N GLN A 94 -18.53 -5.93 0.38
CA GLN A 94 -19.77 -5.28 -0.07
C GLN A 94 -19.56 -4.28 -1.21
N LYS A 95 -18.49 -3.47 -1.15
CA LYS A 95 -18.16 -2.52 -2.22
C LYS A 95 -17.69 -3.24 -3.49
N LEU A 96 -16.83 -4.23 -3.32
CA LEU A 96 -16.30 -5.03 -4.42
C LEU A 96 -17.42 -5.84 -5.09
N ASP A 97 -18.29 -6.49 -4.33
CA ASP A 97 -19.44 -7.26 -4.84
C ASP A 97 -20.44 -6.38 -5.59
N LYS A 98 -20.64 -5.14 -5.11
CA LYS A 98 -21.47 -4.18 -5.85
C LYS A 98 -20.88 -3.90 -7.24
N TYR A 99 -19.59 -3.64 -7.30
CA TYR A 99 -18.88 -3.44 -8.56
C TYR A 99 -18.97 -4.68 -9.47
N MET A 100 -18.69 -5.87 -8.92
CA MET A 100 -18.72 -7.14 -9.65
C MET A 100 -20.12 -7.43 -10.24
N ARG A 101 -21.18 -7.21 -9.46
CA ARG A 101 -22.57 -7.38 -9.95
C ARG A 101 -22.96 -6.38 -11.03
N GLN A 102 -22.42 -5.18 -11.01
CA GLN A 102 -22.74 -4.13 -11.98
C GLN A 102 -22.03 -4.36 -13.34
N HIS A 103 -20.84 -4.90 -13.32
CA HIS A 103 -20.00 -5.01 -14.51
C HIS A 103 -19.73 -6.44 -14.97
N GLY A 104 -19.80 -7.44 -14.07
CA GLY A 104 -19.61 -8.86 -14.42
C GLY A 104 -18.22 -9.26 -14.89
N SER A 105 -17.32 -8.31 -15.04
CA SER A 105 -15.96 -8.51 -15.58
C SER A 105 -14.99 -9.10 -14.56
N LEU A 106 -15.31 -9.00 -13.28
CA LEU A 106 -14.57 -9.56 -12.16
C LEU A 106 -15.53 -10.34 -11.28
N ILE A 107 -15.12 -11.52 -10.83
CA ILE A 107 -15.89 -12.39 -9.93
C ILE A 107 -15.07 -12.75 -8.70
N PRO A 108 -15.69 -13.06 -7.56
CA PRO A 108 -14.98 -13.51 -6.38
C PRO A 108 -14.32 -14.88 -6.62
N ALA A 109 -13.08 -15.04 -6.15
CA ALA A 109 -12.40 -16.31 -6.10
C ALA A 109 -12.70 -17.00 -4.75
N GLU A 110 -12.84 -18.33 -4.76
CA GLU A 110 -13.08 -19.12 -3.54
C GLU A 110 -11.82 -19.27 -2.68
N GLY A 111 -10.64 -19.17 -3.30
CA GLY A 111 -9.37 -19.29 -2.61
C GLY A 111 -8.17 -18.83 -3.44
N LEU A 112 -6.99 -18.91 -2.84
CA LEU A 112 -5.76 -18.52 -3.49
C LEU A 112 -5.47 -19.32 -4.77
N ALA A 113 -5.80 -20.61 -4.80
CA ALA A 113 -5.56 -21.46 -5.97
C ALA A 113 -6.34 -20.96 -7.19
N ASP A 114 -7.55 -20.51 -6.97
CA ASP A 114 -8.54 -20.11 -7.97
C ASP A 114 -8.43 -18.64 -8.40
N ALA A 115 -7.73 -17.82 -7.61
CA ALA A 115 -7.60 -16.40 -7.86
C ALA A 115 -6.60 -16.07 -8.98
N ASP A 116 -6.94 -15.17 -9.89
CA ASP A 116 -6.03 -14.54 -10.84
C ASP A 116 -5.26 -13.40 -10.17
N CYS A 117 -5.93 -12.68 -9.26
CA CYS A 117 -5.34 -11.61 -8.47
C CYS A 117 -5.84 -11.62 -7.04
N VAL A 118 -5.04 -11.06 -6.14
CA VAL A 118 -5.37 -10.87 -4.73
C VAL A 118 -5.47 -9.39 -4.44
N ILE A 119 -6.62 -8.97 -3.92
CA ILE A 119 -6.83 -7.62 -3.37
C ILE A 119 -6.53 -7.73 -1.88
N TYR A 120 -5.42 -7.17 -1.46
CA TYR A 120 -4.94 -7.27 -0.08
C TYR A 120 -5.08 -5.94 0.65
N PHE A 121 -5.82 -5.92 1.75
CA PHE A 121 -5.88 -4.79 2.66
C PHE A 121 -5.07 -5.06 3.93
N ASN A 122 -3.94 -4.35 4.07
CA ASN A 122 -3.13 -4.34 5.27
C ASN A 122 -3.74 -3.40 6.31
N LEU A 123 -4.40 -3.96 7.32
CA LEU A 123 -4.97 -3.19 8.40
C LEU A 123 -3.87 -2.68 9.34
N VAL A 124 -3.62 -1.39 9.34
CA VAL A 124 -2.63 -0.73 10.21
C VAL A 124 -3.23 -0.45 11.59
N GLU A 125 -4.39 0.21 11.61
CA GLU A 125 -5.05 0.61 12.85
C GLU A 125 -6.56 0.84 12.67
N PHE A 126 -7.25 0.97 13.80
CA PHE A 126 -8.61 1.48 13.84
C PHE A 126 -8.60 2.92 14.36
N ARG A 127 -9.14 3.84 13.59
CA ARG A 127 -9.29 5.25 14.00
C ARG A 127 -10.71 5.53 14.45
N ARG A 128 -10.85 6.17 15.59
CA ARG A 128 -12.12 6.70 16.06
C ARG A 128 -12.27 8.14 15.55
N ILE A 129 -13.39 8.40 14.87
CA ILE A 129 -13.75 9.74 14.43
C ILE A 129 -15.16 9.96 14.94
N LEU A 130 -15.31 10.92 15.86
CA LEU A 130 -16.54 11.08 16.64
C LEU A 130 -16.89 9.76 17.34
N ASP A 131 -18.08 9.22 17.10
CA ASP A 131 -18.57 7.97 17.71
C ASP A 131 -18.37 6.73 16.82
N ALA A 132 -17.81 6.90 15.63
CA ALA A 132 -17.60 5.81 14.68
C ALA A 132 -16.13 5.35 14.66
N VAL A 133 -15.93 4.05 14.44
CA VAL A 133 -14.62 3.42 14.30
C VAL A 133 -14.40 3.01 12.85
N TYR A 134 -13.28 3.43 12.29
CA TYR A 134 -12.94 3.20 10.89
C TYR A 134 -11.64 2.41 10.76
N PRO A 135 -11.61 1.36 9.91
CA PRO A 135 -10.37 0.66 9.58
C PRO A 135 -9.50 1.53 8.68
N TYR A 136 -8.23 1.65 9.05
CA TYR A 136 -7.24 2.46 8.38
C TYR A 136 -6.04 1.60 7.99
N GLY A 137 -5.65 1.64 6.72
CA GLY A 137 -4.62 0.76 6.21
C GLY A 137 -4.20 1.03 4.78
N GLU A 138 -3.48 0.11 4.22
CA GLU A 138 -2.98 0.15 2.84
C GLU A 138 -3.65 -0.92 2.00
N LEU A 139 -4.00 -0.59 0.76
CA LEU A 139 -4.57 -1.52 -0.20
C LEU A 139 -3.57 -1.82 -1.31
N PHE A 140 -3.40 -3.09 -1.61
CA PHE A 140 -2.55 -3.61 -2.68
C PHE A 140 -3.36 -4.50 -3.61
N VAL A 141 -2.96 -4.56 -4.87
CA VAL A 141 -3.40 -5.58 -5.80
C VAL A 141 -2.20 -6.36 -6.29
N ILE A 142 -2.23 -7.66 -6.07
CA ILE A 142 -1.17 -8.60 -6.42
C ILE A 142 -1.70 -9.50 -7.52
N VAL A 143 -1.06 -9.52 -8.68
CA VAL A 143 -1.34 -10.48 -9.74
C VAL A 143 -0.52 -11.74 -9.46
N LYS A 144 -1.18 -12.90 -9.48
CA LYS A 144 -0.49 -14.18 -9.45
C LYS A 144 0.24 -14.39 -10.77
N GLY A 145 1.50 -14.75 -10.69
CA GLY A 145 2.23 -15.19 -11.86
C GLY A 145 1.62 -16.50 -12.43
N ARG A 146 1.67 -16.66 -13.71
CA ARG A 146 1.35 -17.94 -14.35
C ARG A 146 2.61 -18.78 -14.39
N PRO A 147 2.60 -20.04 -13.87
CA PRO A 147 3.74 -20.93 -13.95
C PRO A 147 4.27 -21.12 -15.38
N GLU A 148 3.35 -21.14 -16.34
CA GLU A 148 3.63 -21.28 -17.77
C GLU A 148 4.42 -20.09 -18.34
N GLU A 149 4.22 -18.89 -17.80
CA GLU A 149 4.88 -17.66 -18.26
C GLU A 149 6.18 -17.35 -17.52
N LEU A 150 6.57 -18.16 -16.52
CA LEU A 150 7.72 -17.92 -15.62
C LEU A 150 7.70 -16.55 -14.95
N LYS A 151 6.53 -15.94 -14.85
CA LYS A 151 6.36 -14.62 -14.20
C LYS A 151 6.03 -14.82 -12.73
N PRO A 152 6.85 -14.28 -11.82
CA PRO A 152 6.55 -14.32 -10.39
C PRO A 152 5.33 -13.46 -10.03
N PRO A 153 4.66 -13.73 -8.91
CA PRO A 153 3.65 -12.83 -8.36
C PRO A 153 4.26 -11.44 -8.12
N ARG A 154 3.47 -10.38 -8.39
CA ARG A 154 3.91 -9.00 -8.22
C ARG A 154 2.77 -8.07 -7.83
N VAL A 155 3.11 -6.98 -7.15
CA VAL A 155 2.18 -5.89 -6.87
C VAL A 155 2.00 -5.05 -8.14
N VAL A 156 0.79 -4.99 -8.65
CA VAL A 156 0.44 -4.21 -9.86
C VAL A 156 -0.21 -2.87 -9.52
N TRP A 157 -0.72 -2.74 -8.31
CA TRP A 157 -1.32 -1.50 -7.83
C TRP A 157 -1.21 -1.40 -6.31
N ARG A 158 -1.04 -0.16 -5.84
CA ARG A 158 -1.01 0.18 -4.41
C ARG A 158 -1.68 1.52 -4.22
N ALA A 159 -2.50 1.66 -3.19
CA ALA A 159 -3.00 2.97 -2.77
C ALA A 159 -1.82 3.89 -2.39
N ASN A 160 -1.87 5.15 -2.84
CA ASN A 160 -0.75 6.09 -2.68
C ASN A 160 -0.34 6.37 -1.23
N LYS A 161 -1.20 6.04 -0.28
CA LYS A 161 -0.98 6.22 1.16
C LYS A 161 -1.94 5.37 1.98
N VAL A 162 -1.60 5.22 3.25
CA VAL A 162 -2.51 4.65 4.26
C VAL A 162 -3.79 5.47 4.32
N ARG A 163 -4.95 4.83 4.20
CA ARG A 163 -6.29 5.46 4.08
C ARG A 163 -7.36 4.63 4.78
N PHE A 164 -8.56 5.20 4.88
CA PHE A 164 -9.74 4.42 5.26
C PHE A 164 -10.00 3.31 4.23
N ALA A 165 -10.31 2.13 4.72
CA ALA A 165 -10.51 0.94 3.88
C ALA A 165 -11.53 1.20 2.76
N GLY A 166 -12.65 1.86 3.09
CA GLY A 166 -13.69 2.19 2.12
C GLY A 166 -13.23 3.13 1.01
N ASP A 167 -12.36 4.09 1.31
CA ASP A 167 -11.83 5.05 0.33
C ASP A 167 -10.80 4.38 -0.58
N ALA A 168 -9.91 3.58 0.02
CA ALA A 168 -8.92 2.81 -0.74
C ALA A 168 -9.59 1.86 -1.74
N MET A 169 -10.65 1.16 -1.35
CA MET A 169 -11.43 0.30 -2.24
C MET A 169 -12.17 1.12 -3.31
N GLY A 170 -12.68 2.30 -2.96
CA GLY A 170 -13.32 3.20 -3.92
C GLY A 170 -12.37 3.67 -5.01
N ASP A 171 -11.12 3.97 -4.66
CA ASP A 171 -10.10 4.36 -5.63
C ASP A 171 -9.71 3.19 -6.54
N LEU A 172 -9.53 1.98 -5.99
CA LEU A 172 -9.29 0.79 -6.80
C LEU A 172 -10.41 0.55 -7.81
N ILE A 173 -11.68 0.65 -7.38
CA ILE A 173 -12.83 0.45 -8.27
C ILE A 173 -12.85 1.49 -9.40
N LYS A 174 -12.51 2.75 -9.12
CA LYS A 174 -12.40 3.79 -10.17
C LYS A 174 -11.35 3.43 -11.21
N GLU A 175 -10.18 2.98 -10.76
CA GLU A 175 -9.11 2.54 -11.66
C GLU A 175 -9.50 1.29 -12.46
N LEU A 176 -10.15 0.31 -11.83
CA LEU A 176 -10.66 -0.89 -12.54
C LEU A 176 -11.64 -0.51 -13.65
N LYS A 177 -12.59 0.40 -13.38
CA LYS A 177 -13.52 0.90 -14.39
C LYS A 177 -12.78 1.56 -15.56
N LEU A 178 -11.80 2.39 -15.26
CA LEU A 178 -11.02 3.11 -16.27
C LEU A 178 -10.27 2.15 -17.21
N ILE A 179 -9.53 1.17 -16.65
CA ILE A 179 -8.74 0.23 -17.46
C ILE A 179 -9.58 -0.77 -18.24
N ARG A 180 -10.81 -1.04 -17.77
CA ARG A 180 -11.76 -1.97 -18.42
C ARG A 180 -12.75 -1.27 -19.33
N GLY A 181 -12.76 0.06 -19.37
CA GLY A 181 -13.71 0.83 -20.17
C GLY A 181 -15.16 0.72 -19.67
N GLU A 182 -15.34 0.55 -18.35
CA GLU A 182 -16.64 0.33 -17.69
C GLU A 182 -17.18 1.63 -17.06
N GLY A 183 -16.90 2.76 -17.65
CA GLY A 183 -17.28 4.09 -17.18
C GLY A 183 -18.70 4.50 -17.53
#